data_0700544ed1915cce0dce92e5f3ef9f0d
#
_entry.id   0700544ed1915cce0dce92e5f3ef9f0d
#
_cell.length_a   1.000
_cell.length_b   1.000
_cell.length_c   1.000
_cell.angle_alpha   90.00
_cell.angle_beta   90.00
_cell.angle_gamma   90.00
#
_symmetry.space_group_name_H-M   'P 1'
#
loop_
_entity.id
_entity.type
_entity.pdbx_description
1 polymer ?
#
loop_
_entity_poly.entity_id
_entity_poly.type
_entity_poly.pdbx_seq_one_letter_code
_entity_poly.pdbx_strand_id
1 'polypeptide(L)'
;MNQRAVLKRACAALALAVWAAPALADPTGLWLDKDGWTIRIQACGPDLCAVIASVKPPLDPATRSPWTDKNNADASKRNRPLVGVEVLNGMRPSAPQKWSGQLYDPDRGRTFSGNLIEIDQNTIRIEGCALFICGGEELHRVK
;
A
#
# COMPACT_ATOMS: atom_id res chain seq x y z
N MET A 1 26.10 -18.80 74.42
CA MET A 1 24.78 -18.78 73.79
C MET A 1 24.97 -18.12 72.39
N ASN A 2 25.02 -18.93 71.34
CA ASN A 2 25.33 -18.50 70.01
C ASN A 2 24.03 -18.29 69.21
N GLN A 3 23.73 -17.04 68.90
CA GLN A 3 22.68 -16.74 67.92
C GLN A 3 23.30 -16.62 66.52
N ARG A 4 23.07 -17.62 65.71
CA ARG A 4 23.42 -17.60 64.31
C ARG A 4 22.35 -16.80 63.54
N ALA A 5 22.69 -15.61 63.08
CA ALA A 5 21.86 -14.84 62.16
C ALA A 5 21.85 -15.51 60.77
N VAL A 6 20.68 -15.99 60.38
CA VAL A 6 20.45 -16.52 59.03
C VAL A 6 20.16 -15.35 58.10
N LEU A 7 21.12 -15.02 57.25
CA LEU A 7 21.00 -13.98 56.24
C LEU A 7 20.18 -14.53 55.07
N LYS A 8 18.90 -14.19 54.97
CA LYS A 8 18.04 -14.51 53.81
C LYS A 8 18.43 -13.63 52.67
N ARG A 9 19.12 -14.19 51.67
CA ARG A 9 19.36 -13.53 50.36
C ARG A 9 18.07 -13.55 49.58
N ALA A 10 17.40 -12.40 49.47
CA ALA A 10 16.29 -12.20 48.55
C ALA A 10 16.88 -11.93 47.14
N CYS A 11 16.76 -12.91 46.23
CA CYS A 11 17.01 -12.70 44.82
C CYS A 11 15.85 -11.93 44.23
N ALA A 12 16.02 -10.63 43.97
CA ALA A 12 15.09 -9.83 43.20
C ALA A 12 15.29 -10.16 41.73
N ALA A 13 14.36 -10.94 41.16
CA ALA A 13 14.30 -11.15 39.73
C ALA A 13 13.81 -9.88 39.05
N LEU A 14 14.69 -9.14 38.37
CA LEU A 14 14.30 -8.05 37.46
C LEU A 14 13.64 -8.69 36.24
N ALA A 15 12.31 -8.60 36.15
CA ALA A 15 11.58 -8.90 34.95
C ALA A 15 11.82 -7.75 33.93
N LEU A 16 12.66 -8.00 32.92
CA LEU A 16 12.82 -7.11 31.75
C LEU A 16 11.55 -7.19 30.92
N ALA A 17 10.67 -6.21 31.05
CA ALA A 17 9.54 -6.03 30.16
C ALA A 17 10.08 -5.63 28.76
N VAL A 18 10.14 -6.58 27.84
CA VAL A 18 10.44 -6.33 26.42
C VAL A 18 9.22 -5.63 25.85
N TRP A 19 9.30 -4.33 25.68
CA TRP A 19 8.29 -3.57 24.96
C TRP A 19 8.47 -3.87 23.47
N ALA A 20 7.58 -4.69 22.90
CA ALA A 20 7.49 -4.86 21.46
C ALA A 20 7.05 -3.51 20.86
N ALA A 21 7.96 -2.82 20.18
CA ALA A 21 7.58 -1.66 19.39
C ALA A 21 6.57 -2.11 18.33
N PRO A 22 5.47 -1.36 18.12
CA PRO A 22 4.56 -1.66 17.03
C PRO A 22 5.35 -1.63 15.72
N ALA A 23 5.24 -2.71 14.94
CA ALA A 23 5.81 -2.74 13.60
C ALA A 23 5.18 -1.58 12.82
N LEU A 24 6.03 -0.70 12.26
CA LEU A 24 5.57 0.37 11.38
C LEU A 24 4.89 -0.28 10.18
N ALA A 25 3.72 0.23 9.81
CA ALA A 25 3.04 -0.17 8.60
C ALA A 25 3.95 0.10 7.39
N ASP A 26 4.17 -0.91 6.56
CA ASP A 26 4.99 -0.82 5.35
C ASP A 26 4.23 -1.44 4.17
N PRO A 27 3.46 -0.62 3.43
CA PRO A 27 2.72 -1.08 2.27
C PRO A 27 3.59 -1.23 1.01
N THR A 28 4.90 -1.01 1.09
CA THR A 28 5.77 -1.20 -0.09
C THR A 28 5.76 -2.64 -0.56
N GLY A 29 5.92 -2.85 -1.86
CA GLY A 29 5.94 -4.17 -2.48
C GLY A 29 4.99 -4.31 -3.65
N LEU A 30 4.71 -5.56 -4.04
CA LEU A 30 3.87 -5.92 -5.16
C LEU A 30 2.50 -6.40 -4.67
N TRP A 31 1.44 -5.86 -5.25
CA TRP A 31 0.07 -6.10 -4.84
C TRP A 31 -0.79 -6.50 -6.03
N LEU A 32 -1.62 -7.52 -5.84
CA LEU A 32 -2.51 -8.12 -6.84
C LEU A 32 -3.94 -7.69 -6.57
N ASP A 33 -4.62 -7.20 -7.59
CA ASP A 33 -6.05 -6.88 -7.55
C ASP A 33 -6.93 -8.10 -7.94
N LYS A 34 -8.24 -7.90 -7.88
CA LYS A 34 -9.24 -8.94 -8.24
C LYS A 34 -9.22 -9.36 -9.72
N ASP A 35 -8.75 -8.49 -10.59
CA ASP A 35 -8.72 -8.70 -12.05
C ASP A 35 -7.39 -9.32 -12.52
N GLY A 36 -6.47 -9.54 -11.59
CA GLY A 36 -5.16 -10.13 -11.85
C GLY A 36 -4.11 -9.13 -12.31
N TRP A 37 -4.34 -7.83 -12.12
CA TRP A 37 -3.34 -6.81 -12.35
C TRP A 37 -2.47 -6.67 -11.10
N THR A 38 -1.26 -6.22 -11.27
CA THR A 38 -0.39 -5.92 -10.14
C THR A 38 0.06 -4.47 -10.16
N ILE A 39 0.13 -3.89 -8.97
CA ILE A 39 0.77 -2.59 -8.76
C ILE A 39 1.99 -2.76 -7.87
N ARG A 40 2.98 -1.92 -8.07
CA ARG A 40 4.16 -1.82 -7.22
C ARG A 40 4.10 -0.53 -6.43
N ILE A 41 3.99 -0.65 -5.11
CA ILE A 41 4.09 0.47 -4.17
C ILE A 41 5.55 0.62 -3.75
N GLN A 42 6.05 1.84 -3.76
CA GLN A 42 7.44 2.17 -3.43
C GLN A 42 7.55 3.56 -2.80
N ALA A 43 8.69 3.82 -2.15
CA ALA A 43 9.01 5.15 -1.68
C ALA A 43 9.37 6.06 -2.86
N CYS A 44 8.79 7.26 -2.87
CA CYS A 44 9.05 8.33 -3.83
C CYS A 44 9.42 9.60 -3.06
N GLY A 45 10.67 9.68 -2.62
CA GLY A 45 11.09 10.68 -1.63
C GLY A 45 10.43 10.41 -0.28
N PRO A 46 9.85 11.43 0.36
CA PRO A 46 9.17 11.28 1.66
C PRO A 46 7.78 10.62 1.55
N ASP A 47 7.24 10.52 0.32
CA ASP A 47 5.90 10.02 0.06
C ASP A 47 5.96 8.60 -0.51
N LEU A 48 4.81 7.91 -0.59
CA LEU A 48 4.68 6.68 -1.36
C LEU A 48 4.05 6.99 -2.72
N CYS A 49 4.45 6.20 -3.73
CA CYS A 49 3.81 6.16 -5.03
C CYS A 49 3.60 4.71 -5.47
N ALA A 50 2.76 4.51 -6.48
CA ALA A 50 2.59 3.19 -7.09
C ALA A 50 2.45 3.29 -8.59
N VAL A 51 2.99 2.27 -9.27
CA VAL A 51 2.85 2.11 -10.72
C VAL A 51 2.19 0.77 -11.04
N ILE A 52 1.51 0.69 -12.18
CA ILE A 52 1.05 -0.59 -12.72
C ILE A 52 2.28 -1.41 -13.11
N ALA A 53 2.46 -2.55 -12.47
CA ALA A 53 3.60 -3.44 -12.71
C ALA A 53 3.28 -4.51 -13.76
N SER A 54 2.02 -5.01 -13.79
CA SER A 54 1.55 -5.92 -14.83
C SER A 54 0.05 -5.85 -14.99
N VAL A 55 -0.43 -6.29 -16.15
CA VAL A 55 -1.86 -6.39 -16.50
C VAL A 55 -2.17 -7.81 -16.97
N LYS A 56 -3.42 -8.24 -16.79
CA LYS A 56 -3.87 -9.56 -17.21
C LYS A 56 -5.20 -9.45 -17.97
N PRO A 57 -5.32 -10.03 -19.18
CA PRO A 57 -4.23 -10.64 -19.97
C PRO A 57 -3.15 -9.62 -20.35
N PRO A 58 -1.91 -10.05 -20.68
CA PRO A 58 -0.81 -9.11 -20.95
C PRO A 58 -1.02 -8.28 -22.23
N LEU A 59 -1.86 -8.74 -23.13
CA LEU A 59 -2.26 -8.02 -24.33
C LEU A 59 -3.77 -7.75 -24.30
N ASP A 60 -4.17 -6.60 -24.81
CA ASP A 60 -5.59 -6.27 -25.03
C ASP A 60 -6.18 -7.27 -26.05
N PRO A 61 -7.22 -8.05 -25.67
CA PRO A 61 -7.81 -9.06 -26.55
C PRO A 61 -8.35 -8.49 -27.87
N ALA A 62 -8.78 -7.23 -27.87
CA ALA A 62 -9.37 -6.59 -29.04
C ALA A 62 -8.31 -6.17 -30.07
N THR A 63 -7.16 -5.68 -29.61
CA THR A 63 -6.11 -5.14 -30.47
C THR A 63 -4.90 -6.04 -30.63
N ARG A 64 -4.77 -7.05 -29.73
CA ARG A 64 -3.57 -7.93 -29.59
C ARG A 64 -2.27 -7.16 -29.37
N SER A 65 -2.38 -5.93 -28.88
CA SER A 65 -1.27 -5.03 -28.53
C SER A 65 -1.22 -4.82 -27.02
N PRO A 66 -0.11 -4.33 -26.46
CA PRO A 66 -0.07 -3.94 -25.06
C PRO A 66 -1.22 -2.97 -24.73
N TRP A 67 -1.80 -3.13 -23.55
CA TRP A 67 -2.81 -2.21 -23.04
C TRP A 67 -2.26 -0.80 -22.96
N THR A 68 -3.06 0.18 -23.43
CA THR A 68 -2.71 1.58 -23.40
C THR A 68 -3.66 2.38 -22.53
N ASP A 69 -3.24 3.55 -22.10
CA ASP A 69 -4.01 4.49 -21.27
C ASP A 69 -5.07 5.24 -22.10
N LYS A 70 -5.83 4.49 -22.89
CA LYS A 70 -6.73 4.98 -23.96
C LYS A 70 -7.82 5.93 -23.47
N ASN A 71 -8.19 5.83 -22.19
CA ASN A 71 -9.24 6.66 -21.59
C ASN A 71 -8.69 7.94 -20.97
N ASN A 72 -7.36 8.17 -21.00
CA ASN A 72 -6.77 9.36 -20.38
C ASN A 72 -7.43 10.64 -20.88
N ALA A 73 -7.77 11.54 -19.95
CA ALA A 73 -8.34 12.84 -20.29
C ALA A 73 -7.41 13.66 -21.18
N ASP A 74 -6.08 13.53 -20.95
CA ASP A 74 -5.05 14.10 -21.83
C ASP A 74 -4.83 13.19 -23.05
N ALA A 75 -5.24 13.66 -24.23
CA ALA A 75 -5.13 12.91 -25.47
C ALA A 75 -3.69 12.51 -25.82
N SER A 76 -2.70 13.29 -25.40
CA SER A 76 -1.28 13.00 -25.67
C SER A 76 -0.77 11.77 -24.93
N LYS A 77 -1.45 11.35 -23.86
CA LYS A 77 -1.10 10.20 -23.01
C LYS A 77 -1.82 8.91 -23.38
N ARG A 78 -2.82 8.95 -24.28
CA ARG A 78 -3.68 7.80 -24.58
C ARG A 78 -2.96 6.62 -25.21
N ASN A 79 -1.85 6.86 -25.87
CA ASN A 79 -1.06 5.82 -26.53
C ASN A 79 0.07 5.24 -25.66
N ARG A 80 0.27 5.75 -24.44
CA ARG A 80 1.30 5.20 -23.55
C ARG A 80 0.87 3.83 -23.04
N PRO A 81 1.80 2.86 -22.85
CA PRO A 81 1.49 1.59 -22.22
C PRO A 81 0.95 1.80 -20.81
N LEU A 82 -0.03 0.99 -20.38
CA LEU A 82 -0.53 1.01 -19.00
C LEU A 82 0.51 0.55 -18.00
N VAL A 83 1.32 -0.47 -18.34
CA VAL A 83 2.43 -0.89 -17.49
C VAL A 83 3.42 0.27 -17.36
N GLY A 84 3.72 0.64 -16.10
CA GLY A 84 4.54 1.80 -15.77
C GLY A 84 3.75 3.09 -15.50
N VAL A 85 2.44 3.12 -15.77
CA VAL A 85 1.61 4.28 -15.41
C VAL A 85 1.52 4.39 -13.89
N GLU A 86 1.78 5.60 -13.37
CA GLU A 86 1.62 5.91 -11.96
C GLU A 86 0.13 6.01 -11.62
N VAL A 87 -0.30 5.20 -10.66
CA VAL A 87 -1.70 5.14 -10.18
C VAL A 87 -1.88 5.72 -8.79
N LEU A 88 -0.83 5.73 -7.96
CA LEU A 88 -0.80 6.44 -6.69
C LEU A 88 0.32 7.45 -6.68
N ASN A 89 0.04 8.68 -6.28
CA ASN A 89 1.02 9.77 -6.21
C ASN A 89 0.86 10.57 -4.92
N GLY A 90 2.01 10.99 -4.35
CA GLY A 90 2.04 11.86 -3.18
C GLY A 90 1.28 11.30 -1.98
N MET A 91 1.34 9.99 -1.79
CA MET A 91 0.69 9.31 -0.68
C MET A 91 1.45 9.58 0.62
N ARG A 92 0.89 10.45 1.47
CA ARG A 92 1.45 10.87 2.77
C ARG A 92 0.70 10.23 3.92
N PRO A 93 1.40 9.86 5.00
CA PRO A 93 0.73 9.38 6.21
C PRO A 93 -0.34 10.38 6.66
N SER A 94 -1.56 9.91 6.85
CA SER A 94 -2.70 10.73 7.28
C SER A 94 -3.35 10.23 8.56
N ALA A 95 -3.16 8.94 8.88
CA ALA A 95 -3.59 8.29 10.11
C ALA A 95 -2.76 6.99 10.28
N PRO A 96 -2.83 6.28 11.41
CA PRO A 96 -2.23 4.96 11.55
C PRO A 96 -2.68 4.04 10.40
N GLN A 97 -1.73 3.37 9.75
CA GLN A 97 -1.95 2.45 8.61
C GLN A 97 -2.70 3.09 7.42
N LYS A 98 -2.68 4.42 7.31
CA LYS A 98 -3.38 5.14 6.25
C LYS A 98 -2.50 6.24 5.65
N TRP A 99 -2.50 6.31 4.33
CA TRP A 99 -1.88 7.35 3.51
C TRP A 99 -2.94 7.98 2.62
N SER A 100 -2.82 9.27 2.38
CA SER A 100 -3.73 10.03 1.51
C SER A 100 -2.93 10.81 0.47
N GLY A 101 -3.44 10.87 -0.74
CA GLY A 101 -2.80 11.53 -1.86
C GLY A 101 -3.71 11.53 -3.08
N GLN A 102 -3.14 11.24 -4.25
CA GLN A 102 -3.87 11.17 -5.51
C GLN A 102 -3.92 9.73 -6.05
N LEU A 103 -5.07 9.36 -6.57
CA LEU A 103 -5.32 8.10 -7.26
C LEU A 103 -5.68 8.40 -8.72
N TYR A 104 -4.93 7.86 -9.66
CA TYR A 104 -5.30 7.83 -11.06
C TYR A 104 -6.02 6.52 -11.39
N ASP A 105 -7.21 6.64 -11.96
CA ASP A 105 -8.02 5.52 -12.42
C ASP A 105 -7.93 5.43 -13.95
N PRO A 106 -7.24 4.42 -14.51
CA PRO A 106 -7.08 4.27 -15.95
C PRO A 106 -8.39 3.96 -16.69
N ASP A 107 -9.33 3.30 -16.03
CA ASP A 107 -10.63 2.96 -16.65
C ASP A 107 -11.47 4.22 -16.88
N ARG A 108 -11.37 5.18 -15.96
CA ARG A 108 -12.04 6.49 -16.08
C ARG A 108 -11.17 7.56 -16.71
N GLY A 109 -9.86 7.33 -16.83
CA GLY A 109 -8.89 8.29 -17.35
C GLY A 109 -8.75 9.55 -16.50
N ARG A 110 -9.01 9.48 -15.20
CA ARG A 110 -9.10 10.62 -14.29
C ARG A 110 -8.38 10.38 -12.98
N THR A 111 -7.99 11.49 -12.34
CA THR A 111 -7.39 11.50 -11.01
C THR A 111 -8.42 11.91 -9.96
N PHE A 112 -8.40 11.24 -8.84
CA PHE A 112 -9.24 11.46 -7.68
C PHE A 112 -8.37 11.69 -6.43
N SER A 113 -8.97 12.24 -5.37
CA SER A 113 -8.38 12.11 -4.05
C SER A 113 -8.36 10.62 -3.68
N GLY A 114 -7.24 10.12 -3.18
CA GLY A 114 -7.04 8.71 -2.93
C GLY A 114 -6.58 8.42 -1.51
N ASN A 115 -6.95 7.26 -1.02
CA ASN A 115 -6.45 6.69 0.21
C ASN A 115 -5.84 5.31 -0.07
N LEU A 116 -4.73 5.04 0.61
CA LEU A 116 -4.13 3.73 0.74
C LEU A 116 -4.23 3.34 2.20
N ILE A 117 -4.82 2.19 2.49
CA ILE A 117 -5.07 1.71 3.85
C ILE A 117 -4.48 0.30 3.97
N GLU A 118 -3.58 0.11 4.91
CA GLU A 118 -3.07 -1.22 5.24
C GLU A 118 -4.03 -1.87 6.24
N ILE A 119 -4.72 -2.93 5.79
CA ILE A 119 -5.66 -3.71 6.61
C ILE A 119 -4.85 -4.69 7.47
N ASP A 120 -3.89 -5.36 6.84
CA ASP A 120 -2.91 -6.24 7.47
C ASP A 120 -1.67 -6.36 6.58
N GLN A 121 -0.68 -7.18 6.99
CA GLN A 121 0.58 -7.34 6.25
C GLN A 121 0.43 -7.90 4.83
N ASN A 122 -0.71 -8.51 4.51
CA ASN A 122 -0.99 -9.16 3.22
C ASN A 122 -2.16 -8.53 2.47
N THR A 123 -2.83 -7.55 3.06
CA THR A 123 -4.03 -6.94 2.50
C THR A 123 -3.96 -5.42 2.64
N ILE A 124 -4.12 -4.73 1.53
CA ILE A 124 -4.33 -3.29 1.48
C ILE A 124 -5.66 -2.98 0.81
N ARG A 125 -6.20 -1.80 1.11
CA ARG A 125 -7.34 -1.23 0.40
C ARG A 125 -6.89 0.07 -0.25
N ILE A 126 -7.22 0.21 -1.52
CA ILE A 126 -7.06 1.46 -2.27
C ILE A 126 -8.44 1.98 -2.57
N GLU A 127 -8.67 3.25 -2.29
CA GLU A 127 -9.96 3.90 -2.56
C GLU A 127 -9.77 5.28 -3.16
N GLY A 128 -10.62 5.62 -4.13
CA GLY A 128 -10.77 6.95 -4.69
C GLY A 128 -12.01 7.61 -4.11
N CYS A 129 -11.92 8.89 -3.82
CA CYS A 129 -12.99 9.67 -3.25
C CYS A 129 -13.39 10.83 -4.18
N ALA A 130 -14.68 10.97 -4.42
CA ALA A 130 -15.27 12.11 -5.08
C ALA A 130 -16.26 12.76 -4.10
N LEU A 131 -15.96 13.98 -3.67
CA LEU A 131 -16.69 14.66 -2.59
C LEU A 131 -16.71 13.81 -1.30
N PHE A 132 -17.88 13.31 -0.90
CA PHE A 132 -18.07 12.54 0.33
C PHE A 132 -18.18 11.02 0.08
N ILE A 133 -18.08 10.59 -1.19
CA ILE A 133 -18.25 9.19 -1.56
C ILE A 133 -16.88 8.64 -1.94
N CYS A 134 -16.46 7.58 -1.23
CA CYS A 134 -15.26 6.82 -1.53
C CYS A 134 -15.65 5.43 -2.03
N GLY A 135 -14.98 4.96 -3.07
CA GLY A 135 -15.10 3.61 -3.59
C GLY A 135 -13.71 3.04 -3.84
N GLY A 136 -13.55 1.76 -3.66
CA GLY A 136 -12.25 1.14 -3.83
C GLY A 136 -12.29 -0.37 -3.75
N GLU A 137 -11.11 -0.97 -3.76
CA GLU A 137 -10.93 -2.42 -3.76
C GLU A 137 -9.78 -2.82 -2.84
N GLU A 138 -9.80 -4.10 -2.46
CA GLU A 138 -8.72 -4.72 -1.71
C GLU A 138 -7.74 -5.39 -2.67
N LEU A 139 -6.47 -5.26 -2.35
CA LEU A 139 -5.38 -5.91 -3.06
C LEU A 139 -4.61 -6.79 -2.08
N HIS A 140 -4.07 -7.88 -2.61
CA HIS A 140 -3.34 -8.86 -1.81
C HIS A 140 -1.86 -8.88 -2.19
N ARG A 141 -1.02 -9.01 -1.17
CA ARG A 141 0.44 -9.03 -1.37
C ARG A 141 0.87 -10.23 -2.21
N VAL A 142 1.64 -9.98 -3.24
CA VAL A 142 2.29 -11.04 -4.03
C VAL A 142 3.50 -11.55 -3.25
N LYS A 143 3.57 -12.88 -3.06
CA LYS A 143 4.66 -13.57 -2.37
C LYS A 143 5.81 -13.89 -3.32
#